data_c7ca5869be9d060be89a6f3e3f0a0882
#
_entry.id   c7ca5869be9d060be89a6f3e3f0a0882
#
_cell.length_a   1.000
_cell.length_b   1.000
_cell.length_c   1.000
_cell.angle_alpha   90.00
_cell.angle_beta   90.00
_cell.angle_gamma   90.00
#
_symmetry.space_group_name_H-M   'P 1'
#
loop_
_entity.id
_entity.type
_entity.pdbx_description
1 polymer ?
#
loop_
_entity_poly.entity_id
_entity_poly.type
_entity_poly.pdbx_seq_one_letter_code
_entity_poly.pdbx_strand_id
1 'polypeptide(L)'
;AVMAAKLCNLKDKKIFKSLKNIKDVSGRVELVKIFPSNIKVFIDYAHTPDALSKVLQFLEANYGRNISLVFGCGGDRDKKKRSLMAKVANKYSKKIYVTDDNPRNEEPKKIRNEIISKINSKNCFNIGNRAEAIKKAIMNSENNEVVLIAGKGHEDKQIYKDKIFFTSDKKIVKNFKLKIKFLSKKELNYLQNKFILKKIQRNNKIQNFEGLAADSRMVKKNNLFLTIKGKNNDGSKFIPEALKKGCKYIVSSKVKKKFKKKTIKVKNEIPFLYEFARLKRENSLAKIIAITGSAGKTSLKNLIKQLLQNFANTYCSPRSFNNHIGVPISLSNLSANDKYGVFEVGMSKPGEIKNLSRLIQPHIGIITNIGEAHIENFQNIYGIAKAKGEIIDSIKEDGTIILNRDDKFFNYLQKKARLRKLKIVTFGKNKKSDIHLLK
;
A
#
# COMPACT_ATOMS: atom_id res chain seq x y z
N ALA A 1 -8.26 33.03 7.50
CA ALA A 1 -7.02 33.03 8.32
C ALA A 1 -5.98 34.01 7.75
N VAL A 2 -5.53 33.86 6.50
CA VAL A 2 -4.53 34.76 5.87
C VAL A 2 -4.97 36.21 5.90
N MET A 3 -6.21 36.49 5.52
CA MET A 3 -6.77 37.86 5.54
C MET A 3 -6.80 38.44 6.95
N ALA A 4 -7.24 37.66 7.94
CA ALA A 4 -7.23 38.08 9.34
C ALA A 4 -5.80 38.41 9.83
N ALA A 5 -4.82 37.59 9.47
CA ALA A 5 -3.42 37.83 9.80
C ALA A 5 -2.90 39.10 9.12
N LYS A 6 -3.28 39.42 7.89
CA LYS A 6 -2.96 40.66 7.20
C LYS A 6 -3.57 41.89 7.91
N LEU A 7 -4.82 41.76 8.34
CA LEU A 7 -5.50 42.82 9.11
C LEU A 7 -4.87 43.06 10.49
N CYS A 8 -4.09 42.08 11.01
CA CYS A 8 -3.25 42.24 12.18
C CYS A 8 -1.85 42.77 11.86
N ASN A 9 -1.65 43.39 10.69
CA ASN A 9 -0.38 44.00 10.24
C ASN A 9 0.80 43.01 10.15
N LEU A 10 0.53 41.70 9.96
CA LEU A 10 1.59 40.71 9.77
C LEU A 10 2.06 40.71 8.31
N LYS A 11 3.38 40.67 8.12
CA LYS A 11 4.00 40.62 6.79
C LYS A 11 3.69 39.31 6.06
N ASP A 12 3.32 39.37 4.78
CA ASP A 12 2.96 38.24 3.94
C ASP A 12 3.97 37.08 4.00
N LYS A 13 5.28 37.41 3.94
CA LYS A 13 6.35 36.39 4.05
C LYS A 13 6.29 35.57 5.35
N LYS A 14 5.93 36.20 6.48
CA LYS A 14 5.75 35.51 7.76
C LYS A 14 4.47 34.68 7.77
N ILE A 15 3.37 35.19 7.21
CA ILE A 15 2.09 34.50 7.09
C ILE A 15 2.29 33.23 6.26
N PHE A 16 2.86 33.34 5.05
CA PHE A 16 3.06 32.17 4.17
C PHE A 16 4.04 31.15 4.76
N LYS A 17 5.08 31.59 5.47
CA LYS A 17 5.98 30.69 6.19
C LYS A 17 5.23 29.88 7.27
N SER A 18 4.32 30.53 7.99
CA SER A 18 3.52 29.93 9.05
C SER A 18 2.47 28.95 8.52
N LEU A 19 1.96 29.13 7.27
CA LEU A 19 1.01 28.20 6.67
C LEU A 19 1.57 26.77 6.55
N LYS A 20 2.89 26.63 6.36
CA LYS A 20 3.55 25.31 6.29
C LYS A 20 3.51 24.53 7.61
N ASN A 21 3.30 25.23 8.71
CA ASN A 21 3.28 24.67 10.07
C ASN A 21 1.86 24.50 10.63
N ILE A 22 0.83 24.87 9.85
CA ILE A 22 -0.56 24.68 10.27
C ILE A 22 -0.84 23.18 10.32
N LYS A 23 -1.29 22.74 11.49
CA LYS A 23 -1.75 21.36 11.71
C LYS A 23 -3.22 21.26 11.36
N ASP A 24 -3.63 20.05 10.91
CA ASP A 24 -5.03 19.74 10.67
C ASP A 24 -5.87 20.03 11.92
N VAL A 25 -7.04 20.59 11.72
CA VAL A 25 -8.00 20.82 12.80
C VAL A 25 -8.62 19.47 13.17
N SER A 26 -8.47 19.05 14.42
CA SER A 26 -8.96 17.76 14.88
C SER A 26 -10.45 17.59 14.63
N GLY A 27 -10.83 16.51 13.95
CA GLY A 27 -12.20 16.18 13.61
C GLY A 27 -12.82 17.04 12.51
N ARG A 28 -12.02 17.70 11.65
CA ARG A 28 -12.44 18.47 10.48
C ARG A 28 -11.68 17.98 9.26
N VAL A 29 -12.28 17.11 8.46
CA VAL A 29 -11.66 16.39 7.33
C VAL A 29 -10.27 15.86 7.70
N GLU A 30 -10.13 15.41 8.95
CA GLU A 30 -8.84 14.97 9.50
C GLU A 30 -8.47 13.60 8.94
N LEU A 31 -7.35 13.51 8.21
CA LEU A 31 -6.75 12.23 7.82
C LEU A 31 -6.08 11.58 9.03
N VAL A 32 -6.77 10.62 9.67
CA VAL A 32 -6.32 10.00 10.91
C VAL A 32 -5.30 8.91 10.68
N LYS A 33 -5.50 8.11 9.63
CA LYS A 33 -4.64 6.96 9.35
C LYS A 33 -4.77 6.50 7.90
N ILE A 34 -3.66 6.06 7.34
CA ILE A 34 -3.64 5.34 6.07
C ILE A 34 -3.33 3.87 6.39
N PHE A 35 -4.25 2.99 6.04
CA PHE A 35 -4.07 1.54 6.17
C PHE A 35 -3.42 0.97 4.90
N PRO A 36 -2.94 -0.28 4.93
CA PRO A 36 -2.49 -0.99 3.75
C PRO A 36 -3.51 -0.96 2.62
N SER A 37 -3.07 -1.16 1.39
CA SER A 37 -3.88 -0.97 0.17
C SER A 37 -4.32 0.48 -0.05
N ASN A 38 -3.59 1.44 0.56
CA ASN A 38 -3.86 2.88 0.45
C ASN A 38 -5.28 3.29 0.89
N ILE A 39 -5.85 2.57 1.88
CA ILE A 39 -7.15 2.91 2.46
C ILE A 39 -6.97 4.11 3.38
N LYS A 40 -7.57 5.24 3.01
CA LYS A 40 -7.47 6.49 3.76
C LYS A 40 -8.68 6.66 4.67
N VAL A 41 -8.45 6.87 5.97
CA VAL A 41 -9.54 7.05 6.93
C VAL A 41 -9.57 8.49 7.41
N PHE A 42 -10.67 9.16 7.10
CA PHE A 42 -10.97 10.53 7.50
C PHE A 42 -12.02 10.58 8.60
N ILE A 43 -11.89 11.55 9.48
CA ILE A 43 -12.89 11.87 10.50
C ILE A 43 -13.37 13.30 10.29
N ASP A 44 -14.69 13.50 10.34
CA ASP A 44 -15.30 14.82 10.26
C ASP A 44 -16.49 14.99 11.20
N TYR A 45 -16.75 16.22 11.60
CA TYR A 45 -17.88 16.59 12.47
C TYR A 45 -19.20 16.76 11.69
N ALA A 46 -19.23 16.52 10.40
CA ALA A 46 -20.40 16.69 9.55
C ALA A 46 -21.61 15.89 10.06
N HIS A 47 -22.54 16.59 10.72
CA HIS A 47 -23.75 16.04 11.31
C HIS A 47 -25.03 16.70 10.75
N THR A 48 -24.90 17.48 9.68
CA THR A 48 -25.99 18.07 8.90
C THR A 48 -25.90 17.64 7.43
N PRO A 49 -27.02 17.65 6.67
CA PRO A 49 -27.01 17.25 5.26
C PRO A 49 -26.05 18.08 4.41
N ASP A 50 -26.01 19.39 4.60
CA ASP A 50 -25.13 20.30 3.86
C ASP A 50 -23.66 20.03 4.17
N ALA A 51 -23.30 19.95 5.45
CA ALA A 51 -21.93 19.64 5.87
C ALA A 51 -21.46 18.27 5.32
N LEU A 52 -22.31 17.23 5.43
CA LEU A 52 -21.99 15.90 4.91
C LEU A 52 -21.80 15.93 3.38
N SER A 53 -22.66 16.66 2.65
CA SER A 53 -22.54 16.80 1.22
C SER A 53 -21.23 17.47 0.81
N LYS A 54 -20.86 18.57 1.47
CA LYS A 54 -19.61 19.30 1.19
C LYS A 54 -18.36 18.46 1.44
N VAL A 55 -18.34 17.72 2.55
CA VAL A 55 -17.22 16.84 2.86
C VAL A 55 -17.09 15.70 1.86
N LEU A 56 -18.21 15.06 1.49
CA LEU A 56 -18.19 13.98 0.51
C LEU A 56 -17.79 14.48 -0.88
N GLN A 57 -18.27 15.66 -1.32
CA GLN A 57 -17.83 16.29 -2.57
C GLN A 57 -16.34 16.60 -2.56
N PHE A 58 -15.81 17.13 -1.47
CA PHE A 58 -14.38 17.37 -1.32
C PHE A 58 -13.57 16.08 -1.44
N LEU A 59 -14.00 15.00 -0.77
CA LEU A 59 -13.30 13.71 -0.84
C LEU A 59 -13.42 13.07 -2.23
N GLU A 60 -14.58 13.19 -2.90
CA GLU A 60 -14.78 12.72 -4.27
C GLU A 60 -13.84 13.44 -5.25
N ALA A 61 -13.74 14.76 -5.15
CA ALA A 61 -12.90 15.57 -6.02
C ALA A 61 -11.40 15.26 -5.87
N ASN A 62 -10.94 14.93 -4.65
CA ASN A 62 -9.53 14.70 -4.37
C ASN A 62 -9.10 13.23 -4.41
N TYR A 63 -10.03 12.29 -4.22
CA TYR A 63 -9.71 10.86 -4.06
C TYR A 63 -10.58 9.93 -4.92
N GLY A 64 -11.55 10.47 -5.67
CA GLY A 64 -12.45 9.70 -6.52
C GLY A 64 -13.68 9.14 -5.78
N ARG A 65 -14.51 8.42 -6.52
CA ARG A 65 -15.84 7.93 -6.06
C ARG A 65 -15.82 6.70 -5.16
N ASN A 66 -14.66 6.14 -4.85
CA ASN A 66 -14.60 4.93 -4.02
C ASN A 66 -14.62 5.29 -2.53
N ILE A 67 -15.78 5.75 -2.04
CA ILE A 67 -15.96 6.24 -0.68
C ILE A 67 -16.89 5.33 0.11
N SER A 68 -16.44 4.86 1.29
CA SER A 68 -17.26 4.25 2.33
C SER A 68 -17.59 5.27 3.40
N LEU A 69 -18.86 5.39 3.78
CA LEU A 69 -19.33 6.32 4.80
C LEU A 69 -19.80 5.59 6.05
N VAL A 70 -19.28 5.99 7.21
CA VAL A 70 -19.79 5.59 8.53
C VAL A 70 -20.43 6.79 9.18
N PHE A 71 -21.75 6.74 9.45
CA PHE A 71 -22.46 7.84 10.08
C PHE A 71 -23.69 7.40 10.86
N GLY A 72 -24.19 8.27 11.70
CA GLY A 72 -25.45 8.16 12.41
C GLY A 72 -26.08 9.52 12.62
N CYS A 73 -27.26 9.53 13.23
CA CYS A 73 -27.93 10.76 13.64
C CYS A 73 -28.23 10.73 15.14
N GLY A 74 -28.13 11.88 15.79
CA GLY A 74 -28.53 12.03 17.19
C GLY A 74 -30.04 11.96 17.39
N GLY A 75 -30.44 11.39 18.53
CA GLY A 75 -31.80 11.46 19.05
C GLY A 75 -32.07 12.82 19.71
N ASP A 76 -33.34 13.11 19.98
CA ASP A 76 -33.84 14.37 20.57
C ASP A 76 -33.37 15.59 19.75
N ARG A 77 -33.36 15.45 18.43
CA ARG A 77 -32.93 16.47 17.44
C ARG A 77 -33.87 16.44 16.24
N ASP A 78 -33.65 17.33 15.29
CA ASP A 78 -34.40 17.37 14.05
C ASP A 78 -34.41 16.03 13.33
N LYS A 79 -35.57 15.37 13.29
CA LYS A 79 -35.79 14.08 12.62
C LYS A 79 -35.78 14.21 11.09
N LYS A 80 -36.18 15.37 10.55
CA LYS A 80 -36.22 15.60 9.08
C LYS A 80 -34.84 15.46 8.44
N LYS A 81 -33.78 15.85 9.16
CA LYS A 81 -32.41 15.71 8.69
C LYS A 81 -31.98 14.25 8.42
N ARG A 82 -32.60 13.24 9.07
CA ARG A 82 -32.26 11.80 8.92
C ARG A 82 -32.42 11.34 7.46
N SER A 83 -33.58 11.70 6.88
CA SER A 83 -33.89 11.37 5.48
C SER A 83 -32.99 12.12 4.50
N LEU A 84 -32.65 13.38 4.79
CA LEU A 84 -31.79 14.20 3.94
C LEU A 84 -30.34 13.70 3.99
N MET A 85 -29.84 13.35 5.16
CA MET A 85 -28.50 12.74 5.31
C MET A 85 -28.42 11.38 4.61
N ALA A 86 -29.47 10.56 4.68
CA ALA A 86 -29.57 9.31 3.94
C ALA A 86 -29.50 9.52 2.42
N LYS A 87 -30.20 10.53 1.88
CA LYS A 87 -30.12 10.89 0.45
C LYS A 87 -28.71 11.32 0.03
N VAL A 88 -28.05 12.14 0.85
CA VAL A 88 -26.66 12.55 0.60
C VAL A 88 -25.72 11.34 0.63
N ALA A 89 -25.84 10.47 1.62
CA ALA A 89 -25.06 9.25 1.74
C ALA A 89 -25.22 8.36 0.48
N ASN A 90 -26.45 8.16 0.04
CA ASN A 90 -26.77 7.34 -1.14
C ASN A 90 -26.19 7.92 -2.45
N LYS A 91 -26.09 9.25 -2.56
CA LYS A 91 -25.55 9.93 -3.75
C LYS A 91 -24.04 9.79 -3.89
N TYR A 92 -23.30 9.87 -2.79
CA TYR A 92 -21.83 10.01 -2.82
C TYR A 92 -21.05 8.82 -2.29
N SER A 93 -21.71 7.79 -1.70
CA SER A 93 -21.00 6.70 -1.06
C SER A 93 -21.27 5.35 -1.71
N LYS A 94 -20.21 4.58 -1.95
CA LYS A 94 -20.29 3.22 -2.50
C LYS A 94 -20.78 2.20 -1.48
N LYS A 95 -20.37 2.38 -0.21
CA LYS A 95 -20.79 1.57 0.94
C LYS A 95 -21.19 2.49 2.07
N ILE A 96 -22.27 2.15 2.76
CA ILE A 96 -22.85 2.99 3.81
C ILE A 96 -22.99 2.14 5.07
N TYR A 97 -22.39 2.59 6.17
CA TYR A 97 -22.48 1.97 7.49
C TYR A 97 -23.25 2.88 8.41
N VAL A 98 -24.52 2.55 8.64
CA VAL A 98 -25.38 3.30 9.56
C VAL A 98 -25.20 2.78 10.98
N THR A 99 -24.84 3.69 11.88
CA THR A 99 -24.47 3.35 13.27
C THR A 99 -25.06 4.35 14.26
N ASP A 100 -24.92 4.06 15.56
CA ASP A 100 -25.36 4.98 16.60
C ASP A 100 -24.42 6.19 16.69
N ASP A 101 -25.01 7.36 16.85
CA ASP A 101 -24.33 8.60 17.22
C ASP A 101 -24.55 8.87 18.71
N ASN A 102 -25.40 9.80 19.08
CA ASN A 102 -25.89 10.06 20.43
C ASN A 102 -27.42 9.84 20.47
N PRO A 103 -27.90 8.61 20.66
CA PRO A 103 -29.34 8.33 20.63
C PRO A 103 -30.17 9.08 21.70
N ARG A 104 -29.54 9.45 22.81
CA ARG A 104 -30.20 10.11 23.96
C ARG A 104 -31.41 9.31 24.44
N ASN A 105 -32.60 9.91 24.49
CA ASN A 105 -33.82 9.26 24.93
C ASN A 105 -34.54 8.45 23.84
N GLU A 106 -34.15 8.60 22.58
CA GLU A 106 -34.75 7.83 21.50
C GLU A 106 -34.15 6.42 21.39
N GLU A 107 -34.95 5.47 20.93
CA GLU A 107 -34.48 4.11 20.66
C GLU A 107 -33.46 4.10 19.52
N PRO A 108 -32.23 3.63 19.74
CA PRO A 108 -31.16 3.67 18.72
C PRO A 108 -31.53 2.94 17.43
N LYS A 109 -32.21 1.79 17.56
CA LYS A 109 -32.64 0.97 16.42
C LYS A 109 -33.65 1.73 15.53
N LYS A 110 -34.55 2.50 16.14
CA LYS A 110 -35.55 3.31 15.42
C LYS A 110 -34.87 4.39 14.60
N ILE A 111 -33.89 5.11 15.17
CA ILE A 111 -33.12 6.13 14.47
C ILE A 111 -32.42 5.54 13.23
N ARG A 112 -31.74 4.38 13.40
CA ARG A 112 -31.04 3.72 12.28
C ARG A 112 -32.01 3.26 11.19
N ASN A 113 -33.15 2.69 11.56
CA ASN A 113 -34.16 2.23 10.61
C ASN A 113 -34.76 3.39 9.79
N GLU A 114 -35.01 4.54 10.42
CA GLU A 114 -35.47 5.75 9.71
C GLU A 114 -34.44 6.24 8.67
N ILE A 115 -33.13 6.14 8.96
CA ILE A 115 -32.09 6.47 8.01
C ILE A 115 -32.06 5.45 6.87
N ILE A 116 -32.03 4.15 7.21
CA ILE A 116 -31.90 3.06 6.25
C ILE A 116 -33.08 2.98 5.29
N SER A 117 -34.29 3.26 5.76
CA SER A 117 -35.50 3.28 4.90
C SER A 117 -35.43 4.26 3.71
N LYS A 118 -34.49 5.19 3.72
CA LYS A 118 -34.24 6.19 2.66
C LYS A 118 -32.95 5.92 1.88
N ILE A 119 -32.31 4.76 2.08
CA ILE A 119 -31.09 4.34 1.38
C ILE A 119 -31.44 3.20 0.44
N ASN A 120 -31.27 3.40 -0.86
CA ASN A 120 -31.56 2.40 -1.89
C ASN A 120 -30.34 1.53 -2.24
N SER A 121 -29.18 1.74 -1.59
CA SER A 121 -27.97 1.01 -1.87
C SER A 121 -28.01 -0.40 -1.30
N LYS A 122 -27.72 -1.40 -2.14
CA LYS A 122 -27.49 -2.81 -1.71
C LYS A 122 -26.30 -2.96 -0.75
N ASN A 123 -25.42 -1.96 -0.66
CA ASN A 123 -24.24 -1.93 0.20
C ASN A 123 -24.45 -1.08 1.45
N CYS A 124 -25.64 -1.13 2.03
CA CYS A 124 -25.99 -0.47 3.29
C CYS A 124 -25.95 -1.49 4.45
N PHE A 125 -25.23 -1.15 5.53
CA PHE A 125 -25.03 -2.01 6.69
C PHE A 125 -25.58 -1.34 7.94
N ASN A 126 -26.48 -2.02 8.69
CA ASN A 126 -27.01 -1.59 9.96
C ASN A 126 -26.15 -2.16 11.10
N ILE A 127 -25.35 -1.32 11.77
CA ILE A 127 -24.43 -1.75 12.84
C ILE A 127 -24.51 -0.75 13.98
N GLY A 128 -25.25 -1.08 15.05
CA GLY A 128 -25.46 -0.18 16.18
C GLY A 128 -24.17 0.23 16.87
N ASN A 129 -23.30 -0.73 17.18
CA ASN A 129 -22.02 -0.43 17.82
C ASN A 129 -21.10 0.35 16.88
N ARG A 130 -20.82 1.61 17.22
CA ARG A 130 -20.03 2.52 16.39
C ARG A 130 -18.61 2.05 16.17
N ALA A 131 -17.96 1.49 17.18
CA ALA A 131 -16.60 0.97 17.06
C ALA A 131 -16.55 -0.24 16.10
N GLU A 132 -17.57 -1.08 16.14
CA GLU A 132 -17.69 -2.22 15.23
C GLU A 132 -17.97 -1.74 13.79
N ALA A 133 -18.85 -0.76 13.60
CA ALA A 133 -19.14 -0.17 12.30
C ALA A 133 -17.87 0.41 11.65
N ILE A 134 -17.07 1.18 12.40
CA ILE A 134 -15.80 1.74 11.95
C ILE A 134 -14.82 0.63 11.55
N LYS A 135 -14.63 -0.38 12.41
CA LYS A 135 -13.73 -1.50 12.13
C LYS A 135 -14.17 -2.27 10.88
N LYS A 136 -15.49 -2.51 10.74
CA LYS A 136 -16.05 -3.25 9.60
C LYS A 136 -15.94 -2.47 8.29
N ALA A 137 -16.14 -1.14 8.33
CA ALA A 137 -15.91 -0.28 7.18
C ALA A 137 -14.45 -0.37 6.70
N ILE A 138 -13.48 -0.29 7.61
CA ILE A 138 -12.05 -0.40 7.28
C ILE A 138 -11.70 -1.82 6.78
N MET A 139 -12.25 -2.88 7.39
CA MET A 139 -11.99 -4.26 6.98
C MET A 139 -12.55 -4.62 5.59
N ASN A 140 -13.69 -4.02 5.23
CA ASN A 140 -14.38 -4.27 3.96
C ASN A 140 -13.93 -3.30 2.86
N SER A 141 -12.97 -2.42 3.14
CA SER A 141 -12.47 -1.47 2.16
C SER A 141 -11.63 -2.16 1.09
N GLU A 142 -11.74 -1.66 -0.13
CA GLU A 142 -10.95 -2.07 -1.30
C GLU A 142 -9.69 -1.21 -1.44
N ASN A 143 -8.85 -1.54 -2.42
CA ASN A 143 -7.65 -0.76 -2.72
C ASN A 143 -8.00 0.68 -3.08
N ASN A 144 -7.26 1.64 -2.53
CA ASN A 144 -7.44 3.09 -2.73
C ASN A 144 -8.81 3.63 -2.26
N GLU A 145 -9.53 2.90 -1.40
CA GLU A 145 -10.81 3.35 -0.87
C GLU A 145 -10.62 4.40 0.22
N VAL A 146 -11.52 5.36 0.26
CA VAL A 146 -11.63 6.35 1.32
C VAL A 146 -12.73 5.94 2.29
N VAL A 147 -12.45 5.92 3.58
CA VAL A 147 -13.44 5.74 4.63
C VAL A 147 -13.64 7.07 5.34
N LEU A 148 -14.84 7.63 5.24
CA LEU A 148 -15.25 8.80 6.01
C LEU A 148 -16.05 8.36 7.23
N ILE A 149 -15.63 8.79 8.42
CA ILE A 149 -16.37 8.64 9.68
C ILE A 149 -16.92 10.01 10.03
N ALA A 150 -18.24 10.18 9.91
CA ALA A 150 -18.91 11.47 10.06
C ALA A 150 -19.81 11.53 11.30
N GLY A 151 -20.05 12.75 11.78
CA GLY A 151 -21.00 13.10 12.82
C GLY A 151 -20.38 13.58 14.12
N LYS A 152 -19.38 12.87 14.63
CA LYS A 152 -18.80 13.13 15.96
C LYS A 152 -17.50 13.94 15.94
N GLY A 153 -16.72 13.86 14.85
CA GLY A 153 -15.47 14.60 14.75
C GLY A 153 -14.53 14.34 15.93
N HIS A 154 -14.30 15.37 16.75
CA HIS A 154 -13.45 15.31 17.94
C HIS A 154 -14.16 14.83 19.23
N GLU A 155 -15.48 14.61 19.18
CA GLU A 155 -16.22 14.15 20.35
C GLU A 155 -15.75 12.76 20.83
N ASP A 156 -15.65 12.61 22.14
CA ASP A 156 -15.20 11.37 22.81
C ASP A 156 -16.25 10.71 23.68
N LYS A 157 -17.55 11.09 23.52
CA LYS A 157 -18.67 10.58 24.31
C LYS A 157 -19.79 10.10 23.42
N GLN A 158 -20.48 9.02 23.83
CA GLN A 158 -21.80 8.63 23.31
C GLN A 158 -22.82 8.62 24.44
N ILE A 159 -23.99 9.18 24.17
CA ILE A 159 -25.06 9.38 25.16
C ILE A 159 -26.23 8.47 24.81
N TYR A 160 -26.57 7.55 25.70
CA TYR A 160 -27.69 6.61 25.64
C TYR A 160 -28.53 6.79 26.88
N LYS A 161 -29.67 7.50 26.82
CA LYS A 161 -30.46 7.91 27.97
C LYS A 161 -29.54 8.51 29.05
N ASP A 162 -29.53 7.96 30.26
CA ASP A 162 -28.74 8.41 31.38
C ASP A 162 -27.29 7.89 31.40
N LYS A 163 -26.91 7.10 30.39
CA LYS A 163 -25.58 6.48 30.32
C LYS A 163 -24.68 7.22 29.32
N ILE A 164 -23.48 7.55 29.77
CA ILE A 164 -22.43 8.15 28.94
C ILE A 164 -21.31 7.11 28.74
N PHE A 165 -21.03 6.79 27.49
CA PHE A 165 -19.91 5.92 27.13
C PHE A 165 -18.79 6.77 26.54
N PHE A 166 -17.58 6.64 27.10
CA PHE A 166 -16.41 7.32 26.58
C PHE A 166 -15.84 6.53 25.39
N THR A 167 -15.96 7.09 24.21
CA THR A 167 -15.49 6.48 22.97
C THR A 167 -15.10 7.56 21.95
N SER A 168 -13.93 7.42 21.36
CA SER A 168 -13.40 8.35 20.37
C SER A 168 -13.15 7.63 19.07
N ASP A 169 -13.78 8.11 17.99
CA ASP A 169 -13.55 7.59 16.63
C ASP A 169 -12.06 7.57 16.28
N LYS A 170 -11.35 8.64 16.64
CA LYS A 170 -9.90 8.77 16.40
C LYS A 170 -9.08 7.71 17.15
N LYS A 171 -9.40 7.43 18.43
CA LYS A 171 -8.74 6.37 19.20
C LYS A 171 -9.03 4.99 18.62
N ILE A 172 -10.29 4.74 18.19
CA ILE A 172 -10.68 3.48 17.56
C ILE A 172 -9.84 3.26 16.30
N VAL A 173 -9.75 4.26 15.38
CA VAL A 173 -8.99 4.16 14.14
C VAL A 173 -7.48 4.00 14.40
N LYS A 174 -6.89 4.81 15.28
CA LYS A 174 -5.45 4.74 15.60
C LYS A 174 -5.04 3.39 16.17
N ASN A 175 -5.84 2.86 17.11
CA ASN A 175 -5.56 1.60 17.80
C ASN A 175 -5.97 0.38 16.96
N PHE A 176 -6.80 0.56 15.96
CA PHE A 176 -7.18 -0.53 15.08
C PHE A 176 -5.99 -0.98 14.24
N LYS A 177 -5.57 -2.20 14.49
CA LYS A 177 -4.60 -2.90 13.65
C LYS A 177 -5.40 -3.71 12.65
N LEU A 178 -5.46 -3.25 11.40
CA LEU A 178 -5.92 -4.10 10.33
C LEU A 178 -4.95 -5.28 10.33
N LYS A 179 -5.38 -6.42 10.84
CA LYS A 179 -4.66 -7.67 10.60
C LYS A 179 -4.82 -7.90 9.09
N ILE A 180 -3.81 -7.50 8.33
CA ILE A 180 -3.76 -7.85 6.93
C ILE A 180 -3.71 -9.37 6.93
N LYS A 181 -4.83 -9.99 6.61
CA LYS A 181 -4.79 -11.34 6.07
C LYS A 181 -4.04 -11.16 4.76
N PHE A 182 -2.77 -11.49 4.74
CA PHE A 182 -1.88 -11.33 3.58
C PHE A 182 -2.37 -12.05 2.32
N LEU A 183 -3.45 -12.79 2.44
CA LEU A 183 -4.29 -13.30 1.38
C LEU A 183 -5.70 -13.30 1.95
N SER A 184 -6.58 -12.45 1.45
CA SER A 184 -8.00 -12.58 1.73
C SER A 184 -8.48 -13.95 1.21
N LYS A 185 -9.57 -14.46 1.75
CA LYS A 185 -10.19 -15.71 1.23
C LYS A 185 -10.45 -15.64 -0.28
N LYS A 186 -10.73 -14.44 -0.80
CA LYS A 186 -10.95 -14.16 -2.23
C LYS A 186 -9.64 -14.22 -3.02
N GLU A 187 -8.55 -13.67 -2.51
CA GLU A 187 -7.22 -13.72 -3.13
C GLU A 187 -6.60 -15.11 -3.05
N LEU A 188 -6.84 -15.84 -1.96
CA LEU A 188 -6.45 -17.23 -1.85
C LEU A 188 -7.24 -18.11 -2.83
N ASN A 189 -8.55 -17.87 -2.98
CA ASN A 189 -9.38 -18.53 -3.99
C ASN A 189 -8.91 -18.19 -5.40
N TYR A 190 -8.49 -16.96 -5.67
CA TYR A 190 -7.92 -16.56 -6.94
C TYR A 190 -6.61 -17.32 -7.23
N LEU A 191 -5.69 -17.42 -6.27
CA LEU A 191 -4.48 -18.23 -6.38
C LEU A 191 -4.82 -19.72 -6.53
N GLN A 192 -5.81 -20.22 -5.80
CA GLN A 192 -6.29 -21.60 -5.93
C GLN A 192 -6.83 -21.89 -7.33
N ASN A 193 -7.64 -20.99 -7.87
CA ASN A 193 -8.22 -21.15 -9.21
C ASN A 193 -7.19 -20.99 -10.32
N LYS A 194 -6.26 -20.05 -10.20
CA LYS A 194 -5.26 -19.77 -11.23
C LYS A 194 -4.10 -20.76 -11.25
N PHE A 195 -3.68 -21.28 -10.10
CA PHE A 195 -2.52 -22.16 -9.97
C PHE A 195 -2.88 -23.57 -9.48
N ILE A 196 -4.19 -23.89 -9.39
CA ILE A 196 -4.66 -25.17 -8.88
C ILE A 196 -3.95 -25.52 -7.56
N LEU A 197 -4.18 -24.67 -6.55
CA LEU A 197 -3.87 -25.02 -5.17
C LEU A 197 -4.85 -26.12 -4.75
N LYS A 198 -4.57 -27.36 -5.12
CA LYS A 198 -5.36 -28.48 -4.63
C LYS A 198 -5.25 -28.56 -3.12
N LYS A 199 -6.31 -28.17 -2.43
CA LYS A 199 -6.58 -28.37 -1.00
C LYS A 199 -5.52 -27.80 -0.04
N ILE A 200 -5.66 -26.52 0.32
CA ILE A 200 -5.42 -26.15 1.72
C ILE A 200 -6.56 -26.79 2.48
N GLN A 201 -6.30 -27.99 3.07
CA GLN A 201 -7.32 -28.70 3.81
C GLN A 201 -7.80 -27.86 5.00
N ARG A 202 -9.11 -27.63 4.99
CA ARG A 202 -10.01 -27.48 6.13
C ARG A 202 -9.33 -27.34 7.49
N ASN A 203 -8.88 -26.15 7.81
CA ASN A 203 -8.93 -25.62 9.16
C ASN A 203 -8.80 -24.09 9.08
N ASN A 204 -9.76 -23.41 9.63
CA ASN A 204 -10.05 -21.97 9.56
C ASN A 204 -8.98 -21.01 10.09
N LYS A 205 -7.69 -21.34 9.97
CA LYS A 205 -6.56 -20.50 10.46
C LYS A 205 -5.48 -20.40 9.39
N ILE A 206 -5.77 -19.68 8.28
CA ILE A 206 -4.72 -19.14 7.45
C ILE A 206 -4.11 -17.99 8.25
N GLN A 207 -3.15 -18.35 9.06
CA GLN A 207 -2.41 -17.38 9.86
C GLN A 207 -1.38 -16.68 8.98
N ASN A 208 -1.18 -15.41 9.22
CA ASN A 208 -0.34 -14.46 8.52
C ASN A 208 1.04 -15.03 8.18
N PHE A 209 1.38 -15.10 6.89
CA PHE A 209 2.75 -15.39 6.45
C PHE A 209 3.54 -14.08 6.44
N GLU A 210 4.66 -14.07 7.15
CA GLU A 210 5.50 -12.86 7.23
C GLU A 210 6.35 -12.66 5.98
N GLY A 211 6.68 -13.75 5.27
CA GLY A 211 7.47 -13.69 4.06
C GLY A 211 7.65 -15.06 3.39
N LEU A 212 8.56 -15.11 2.42
CA LEU A 212 8.87 -16.30 1.64
C LEU A 212 10.38 -16.46 1.50
N ALA A 213 10.87 -17.68 1.66
CA ALA A 213 12.25 -18.05 1.42
C ALA A 213 12.35 -19.23 0.44
N ALA A 214 13.34 -19.20 -0.46
CA ALA A 214 13.70 -20.31 -1.33
C ALA A 214 15.06 -20.93 -0.94
N ASP A 215 15.77 -20.34 0.00
CA ASP A 215 17.00 -20.84 0.62
C ASP A 215 16.69 -21.14 2.10
N SER A 216 16.90 -22.39 2.52
CA SER A 216 16.63 -22.83 3.90
C SER A 216 17.40 -22.02 4.95
N ARG A 217 18.58 -21.51 4.58
CA ARG A 217 19.41 -20.66 5.45
C ARG A 217 18.76 -19.32 5.77
N MET A 218 17.89 -18.82 4.89
CA MET A 218 17.21 -17.53 5.00
C MET A 218 15.78 -17.64 5.57
N VAL A 219 15.34 -18.84 5.92
CA VAL A 219 14.01 -19.05 6.51
C VAL A 219 13.94 -18.36 7.88
N LYS A 220 12.85 -17.60 8.06
CA LYS A 220 12.43 -17.02 9.35
C LYS A 220 11.16 -17.70 9.84
N LYS A 221 10.88 -17.57 11.15
CA LYS A 221 9.62 -18.05 11.74
C LYS A 221 8.41 -17.52 10.94
N ASN A 222 7.41 -18.34 10.72
CA ASN A 222 6.20 -18.02 9.94
C ASN A 222 6.42 -17.77 8.43
N ASN A 223 7.61 -18.00 7.87
CA ASN A 223 7.79 -17.92 6.42
C ASN A 223 7.12 -19.08 5.68
N LEU A 224 6.84 -18.85 4.40
CA LEU A 224 6.68 -19.91 3.41
C LEU A 224 8.05 -20.37 2.92
N PHE A 225 8.26 -21.68 2.77
CA PHE A 225 9.46 -22.21 2.13
C PHE A 225 9.13 -22.73 0.73
N LEU A 226 9.73 -22.15 -0.29
CA LEU A 226 9.49 -22.46 -1.70
C LEU A 226 10.55 -23.43 -2.22
N THR A 227 10.13 -24.60 -2.68
CA THR A 227 11.05 -25.66 -3.15
C THR A 227 11.37 -25.50 -4.63
N ILE A 228 12.15 -24.51 -4.99
CA ILE A 228 12.58 -24.31 -6.39
C ILE A 228 13.60 -25.38 -6.77
N LYS A 229 13.39 -26.01 -7.93
CA LYS A 229 14.40 -26.86 -8.55
C LYS A 229 15.29 -26.01 -9.45
N GLY A 230 16.53 -25.82 -9.04
CA GLY A 230 17.59 -25.21 -9.84
C GLY A 230 18.31 -26.21 -10.73
N LYS A 231 19.29 -25.74 -11.53
CA LYS A 231 20.10 -26.62 -12.38
C LYS A 231 20.87 -27.66 -11.54
N ASN A 232 21.48 -27.26 -10.45
CA ASN A 232 22.36 -28.10 -9.63
C ASN A 232 21.76 -28.51 -8.29
N ASN A 233 20.66 -27.90 -7.84
CA ASN A 233 20.07 -28.16 -6.53
C ASN A 233 18.55 -28.31 -6.60
N ASP A 234 18.02 -29.28 -5.85
CA ASP A 234 16.58 -29.46 -5.63
C ASP A 234 16.23 -28.93 -4.24
N GLY A 235 15.48 -27.83 -4.18
CA GLY A 235 15.04 -27.19 -2.94
C GLY A 235 14.25 -28.14 -2.03
N SER A 236 13.69 -29.23 -2.55
CA SER A 236 12.96 -30.21 -1.74
C SER A 236 13.85 -30.99 -0.76
N LYS A 237 15.16 -31.04 -0.98
CA LYS A 237 16.13 -31.65 -0.05
C LYS A 237 16.22 -30.89 1.26
N PHE A 238 15.98 -29.58 1.25
CA PHE A 238 16.13 -28.66 2.39
C PHE A 238 14.85 -28.45 3.20
N ILE A 239 13.79 -29.20 2.91
CA ILE A 239 12.52 -29.14 3.66
C ILE A 239 12.72 -29.37 5.17
N PRO A 240 13.47 -30.40 5.63
CA PRO A 240 13.66 -30.64 7.06
C PRO A 240 14.30 -29.45 7.78
N GLU A 241 15.35 -28.85 7.17
CA GLU A 241 16.03 -27.69 7.72
C GLU A 241 15.10 -26.47 7.80
N ALA A 242 14.33 -26.21 6.73
CA ALA A 242 13.37 -25.11 6.70
C ALA A 242 12.30 -25.26 7.80
N LEU A 243 11.81 -26.48 8.04
CA LEU A 243 10.85 -26.76 9.11
C LEU A 243 11.46 -26.57 10.49
N LYS A 244 12.73 -27.01 10.70
CA LYS A 244 13.47 -26.80 11.96
C LYS A 244 13.64 -25.31 12.27
N LYS A 245 13.82 -24.45 11.26
CA LYS A 245 13.89 -22.99 11.39
C LYS A 245 12.53 -22.31 11.53
N GLY A 246 11.42 -23.06 11.60
CA GLY A 246 10.10 -22.54 11.88
C GLY A 246 9.36 -22.04 10.66
N CYS A 247 9.68 -22.53 9.44
CA CYS A 247 8.81 -22.27 8.32
C CYS A 247 7.43 -22.86 8.59
N LYS A 248 6.39 -22.12 8.20
CA LYS A 248 5.01 -22.51 8.52
C LYS A 248 4.47 -23.52 7.54
N TYR A 249 4.68 -23.27 6.25
CA TYR A 249 4.29 -24.17 5.17
C TYR A 249 5.35 -24.24 4.09
N ILE A 250 5.38 -25.37 3.43
CA ILE A 250 6.20 -25.64 2.24
C ILE A 250 5.31 -25.37 1.03
N VAL A 251 5.84 -24.68 0.02
CA VAL A 251 5.20 -24.52 -1.28
C VAL A 251 5.96 -25.37 -2.28
N SER A 252 5.29 -26.37 -2.85
CA SER A 252 5.91 -27.34 -3.74
C SER A 252 4.95 -27.90 -4.76
N SER A 253 5.45 -28.15 -5.97
CA SER A 253 4.74 -28.94 -6.99
C SER A 253 4.76 -30.45 -6.67
N LYS A 254 5.75 -30.89 -5.91
CA LYS A 254 5.91 -32.30 -5.46
C LYS A 254 5.62 -32.39 -3.97
N VAL A 255 4.70 -33.29 -3.60
CA VAL A 255 4.30 -33.50 -2.20
C VAL A 255 4.88 -34.80 -1.71
N LYS A 256 5.84 -34.75 -0.77
CA LYS A 256 6.33 -35.93 -0.05
C LYS A 256 5.31 -36.32 1.03
N LYS A 257 4.97 -37.64 1.14
CA LYS A 257 3.96 -38.14 2.11
C LYS A 257 4.20 -37.62 3.54
N LYS A 258 5.46 -37.63 4.02
CA LYS A 258 5.88 -37.16 5.35
C LYS A 258 5.50 -35.71 5.65
N PHE A 259 5.45 -34.82 4.64
CA PHE A 259 5.21 -33.41 4.81
C PHE A 259 3.86 -32.93 4.25
N LYS A 260 2.96 -33.84 3.87
CA LYS A 260 1.68 -33.55 3.21
C LYS A 260 0.84 -32.51 3.96
N LYS A 261 0.75 -32.59 5.29
CA LYS A 261 -0.03 -31.66 6.13
C LYS A 261 0.54 -30.24 6.16
N LYS A 262 1.86 -30.06 5.92
CA LYS A 262 2.56 -28.77 5.89
C LYS A 262 2.88 -28.30 4.48
N THR A 263 2.42 -28.98 3.43
CA THR A 263 2.73 -28.62 2.05
C THR A 263 1.53 -28.03 1.34
N ILE A 264 1.71 -26.84 0.82
CA ILE A 264 0.83 -26.18 -0.15
C ILE A 264 1.24 -26.71 -1.52
N LYS A 265 0.42 -27.58 -2.12
CA LYS A 265 0.70 -28.10 -3.46
C LYS A 265 0.34 -27.07 -4.51
N VAL A 266 1.31 -26.70 -5.34
CA VAL A 266 1.15 -25.81 -6.48
C VAL A 266 1.41 -26.58 -7.79
N LYS A 267 0.97 -26.04 -8.92
CA LYS A 267 1.29 -26.61 -10.24
C LYS A 267 2.74 -26.30 -10.61
N ASN A 268 3.21 -25.09 -10.28
CA ASN A 268 4.56 -24.61 -10.51
C ASN A 268 4.88 -23.55 -9.46
N GLU A 269 6.10 -23.58 -8.90
CA GLU A 269 6.57 -22.70 -7.83
C GLU A 269 6.80 -21.27 -8.33
N ILE A 270 7.28 -21.08 -9.55
CA ILE A 270 7.65 -19.76 -10.05
C ILE A 270 6.42 -18.86 -10.29
N PRO A 271 5.36 -19.29 -10.98
CA PRO A 271 4.13 -18.49 -11.05
C PRO A 271 3.52 -18.17 -9.68
N PHE A 272 3.59 -19.11 -8.72
CA PHE A 272 3.14 -18.85 -7.35
C PHE A 272 3.96 -17.72 -6.71
N LEU A 273 5.30 -17.77 -6.85
CA LEU A 273 6.20 -16.74 -6.32
C LEU A 273 5.87 -15.34 -6.87
N TYR A 274 5.67 -15.23 -8.19
CA TYR A 274 5.33 -13.97 -8.83
C TYR A 274 4.00 -13.40 -8.36
N GLU A 275 2.99 -14.25 -8.22
CA GLU A 275 1.67 -13.83 -7.75
C GLU A 275 1.68 -13.44 -6.27
N PHE A 276 2.44 -14.16 -5.44
CA PHE A 276 2.62 -13.82 -4.04
C PHE A 276 3.37 -12.48 -3.90
N ALA A 277 4.43 -12.27 -4.68
CA ALA A 277 5.17 -11.01 -4.72
C ALA A 277 4.29 -9.84 -5.20
N ARG A 278 3.45 -10.05 -6.22
CA ARG A 278 2.49 -9.06 -6.73
C ARG A 278 1.51 -8.64 -5.63
N LEU A 279 0.92 -9.60 -4.93
CA LEU A 279 -0.01 -9.31 -3.84
C LEU A 279 0.66 -8.54 -2.70
N LYS A 280 1.90 -8.93 -2.32
CA LYS A 280 2.69 -8.19 -1.31
C LYS A 280 2.96 -6.75 -1.76
N ARG A 281 3.30 -6.55 -3.04
CA ARG A 281 3.55 -5.22 -3.60
C ARG A 281 2.28 -4.36 -3.63
N GLU A 282 1.16 -4.92 -4.07
CA GLU A 282 -0.13 -4.21 -4.14
C GLU A 282 -0.64 -3.79 -2.75
N ASN A 283 -0.37 -4.58 -1.74
CA ASN A 283 -0.76 -4.31 -0.35
C ASN A 283 0.28 -3.46 0.42
N SER A 284 1.38 -3.05 -0.21
CA SER A 284 2.42 -2.25 0.44
C SER A 284 2.22 -0.76 0.18
N LEU A 285 2.30 0.03 1.25
CA LEU A 285 2.33 1.50 1.22
C LEU A 285 3.74 2.07 1.14
N ALA A 286 4.76 1.22 1.11
CA ALA A 286 6.15 1.66 1.05
C ALA A 286 6.42 2.49 -0.21
N LYS A 287 7.20 3.57 -0.07
CA LYS A 287 7.78 4.27 -1.20
C LYS A 287 8.91 3.41 -1.77
N ILE A 288 8.73 2.95 -3.00
CA ILE A 288 9.62 1.97 -3.63
C ILE A 288 10.65 2.66 -4.53
N ILE A 289 11.90 2.28 -4.33
CA ILE A 289 13.07 2.71 -5.12
C ILE A 289 13.61 1.48 -5.85
N ALA A 290 13.75 1.58 -7.16
CA ALA A 290 14.37 0.53 -7.98
C ALA A 290 15.64 1.06 -8.64
N ILE A 291 16.72 0.28 -8.58
CA ILE A 291 18.05 0.67 -9.03
C ILE A 291 18.52 -0.32 -10.07
N THR A 292 18.89 0.21 -11.25
CA THR A 292 19.61 -0.54 -12.28
C THR A 292 20.86 0.21 -12.74
N GLY A 293 21.66 -0.42 -13.57
CA GLY A 293 22.89 0.12 -14.13
C GLY A 293 23.91 -0.97 -14.39
N SER A 294 25.00 -0.65 -15.05
CA SER A 294 26.09 -1.62 -15.31
C SER A 294 26.91 -1.85 -14.06
N ALA A 295 27.26 -0.80 -13.32
CA ALA A 295 28.02 -0.84 -12.07
C ALA A 295 27.36 -0.03 -10.96
N GLY A 296 27.77 -0.25 -9.71
CA GLY A 296 27.37 0.56 -8.55
C GLY A 296 25.99 0.27 -7.94
N LYS A 297 25.18 -0.62 -8.51
CA LYS A 297 23.82 -0.94 -8.05
C LYS A 297 23.76 -1.36 -6.59
N THR A 298 24.55 -2.35 -6.20
CA THR A 298 24.53 -2.91 -4.85
C THR A 298 25.07 -1.93 -3.81
N SER A 299 26.13 -1.19 -4.16
CA SER A 299 26.70 -0.16 -3.29
C SER A 299 25.69 0.94 -3.03
N LEU A 300 25.08 1.50 -4.10
CA LEU A 300 24.07 2.55 -3.99
C LEU A 300 22.84 2.08 -3.22
N LYS A 301 22.36 0.85 -3.47
CA LYS A 301 21.26 0.22 -2.75
C LYS A 301 21.53 0.20 -1.23
N ASN A 302 22.72 -0.22 -0.82
CA ASN A 302 23.08 -0.31 0.58
C ASN A 302 23.24 1.07 1.24
N LEU A 303 23.79 2.06 0.54
CA LEU A 303 23.88 3.45 1.01
C LEU A 303 22.49 4.05 1.21
N ILE A 304 21.59 3.90 0.24
CA ILE A 304 20.20 4.36 0.36
C ILE A 304 19.50 3.70 1.54
N LYS A 305 19.71 2.38 1.73
CA LYS A 305 19.18 1.66 2.90
C LYS A 305 19.64 2.30 4.20
N GLN A 306 20.96 2.51 4.36
CA GLN A 306 21.53 3.09 5.57
C GLN A 306 20.97 4.47 5.88
N LEU A 307 20.86 5.33 4.85
CA LEU A 307 20.27 6.67 5.02
C LEU A 307 18.80 6.59 5.44
N LEU A 308 17.97 5.82 4.72
CA LEU A 308 16.53 5.77 4.97
C LEU A 308 16.17 5.09 6.29
N GLN A 309 17.00 4.16 6.78
CA GLN A 309 16.77 3.49 8.06
C GLN A 309 16.82 4.45 9.25
N ASN A 310 17.51 5.58 9.12
CA ASN A 310 17.53 6.62 10.16
C ASN A 310 16.19 7.36 10.30
N PHE A 311 15.31 7.25 9.30
CA PHE A 311 14.04 7.97 9.28
C PHE A 311 12.83 7.04 9.49
N ALA A 312 12.89 5.82 8.95
CA ALA A 312 11.79 4.86 9.08
C ALA A 312 12.20 3.43 8.69
N ASN A 313 11.33 2.47 9.02
CA ASN A 313 11.51 1.08 8.62
C ASN A 313 11.71 0.99 7.10
N THR A 314 12.84 0.41 6.72
CA THR A 314 13.29 0.31 5.35
C THR A 314 13.63 -1.13 4.98
N TYR A 315 12.87 -1.69 4.07
CA TYR A 315 13.21 -2.97 3.45
C TYR A 315 14.26 -2.75 2.36
N CYS A 316 15.19 -3.69 2.23
CA CYS A 316 16.17 -3.68 1.15
C CYS A 316 16.37 -5.10 0.64
N SER A 317 16.39 -5.27 -0.67
CA SER A 317 16.66 -6.58 -1.27
C SER A 317 18.01 -7.14 -0.78
N PRO A 318 18.05 -8.39 -0.27
CA PRO A 318 19.28 -8.96 0.29
C PRO A 318 20.28 -9.26 -0.81
N ARG A 319 21.58 -9.14 -0.51
CA ARG A 319 22.67 -9.45 -1.44
C ARG A 319 22.41 -8.87 -2.83
N SER A 320 22.65 -9.68 -3.89
CA SER A 320 22.36 -9.32 -5.29
C SER A 320 21.10 -10.04 -5.80
N PHE A 321 20.00 -10.01 -5.00
CA PHE A 321 18.71 -10.57 -5.42
C PHE A 321 18.04 -9.66 -6.44
N ASN A 322 18.60 -9.64 -7.66
CA ASN A 322 18.28 -8.69 -8.71
C ASN A 322 17.73 -9.34 -10.01
N ASN A 323 17.58 -10.68 -10.02
CA ASN A 323 17.11 -11.46 -11.17
C ASN A 323 15.64 -11.92 -11.02
N HIS A 324 15.18 -12.72 -11.98
CA HIS A 324 13.81 -13.24 -12.10
C HIS A 324 13.33 -14.10 -10.92
N ILE A 325 14.22 -14.55 -10.02
CA ILE A 325 13.88 -15.25 -8.76
C ILE A 325 14.11 -14.31 -7.58
N GLY A 326 15.23 -13.61 -7.55
CA GLY A 326 15.64 -12.79 -6.42
C GLY A 326 14.71 -11.60 -6.16
N VAL A 327 14.29 -10.90 -7.21
CA VAL A 327 13.37 -9.76 -7.07
C VAL A 327 12.00 -10.17 -6.53
N PRO A 328 11.33 -11.21 -7.07
CA PRO A 328 10.06 -11.67 -6.49
C PRO A 328 10.20 -12.17 -5.05
N ILE A 329 11.29 -12.88 -4.69
CA ILE A 329 11.54 -13.27 -3.29
C ILE A 329 11.69 -12.02 -2.42
N SER A 330 12.42 -11.01 -2.88
CA SER A 330 12.60 -9.76 -2.13
C SER A 330 11.27 -9.06 -1.91
N LEU A 331 10.43 -8.90 -2.93
CA LEU A 331 9.09 -8.32 -2.80
C LEU A 331 8.18 -9.12 -1.86
N SER A 332 8.32 -10.44 -1.87
CA SER A 332 7.56 -11.34 -0.98
C SER A 332 7.87 -11.12 0.51
N ASN A 333 8.98 -10.47 0.83
CA ASN A 333 9.42 -10.18 2.19
C ASN A 333 9.24 -8.71 2.58
N LEU A 334 8.68 -7.88 1.71
CA LEU A 334 8.31 -6.50 2.04
C LEU A 334 7.21 -6.51 3.13
N SER A 335 7.48 -5.86 4.25
CA SER A 335 6.55 -5.77 5.37
C SER A 335 5.54 -4.63 5.17
N ALA A 336 4.35 -4.80 5.74
CA ALA A 336 3.36 -3.72 5.80
C ALA A 336 3.82 -2.52 6.66
N ASN A 337 4.79 -2.74 7.55
CA ASN A 337 5.35 -1.69 8.39
C ASN A 337 6.50 -0.93 7.71
N ASP A 338 7.00 -1.42 6.57
CA ASP A 338 8.07 -0.74 5.84
C ASP A 338 7.51 0.54 5.21
N LYS A 339 8.21 1.65 5.44
CA LYS A 339 7.93 2.95 4.80
C LYS A 339 8.66 3.09 3.48
N TYR A 340 9.80 2.41 3.36
CA TYR A 340 10.64 2.40 2.17
C TYR A 340 10.99 0.98 1.76
N GLY A 341 11.08 0.76 0.45
CA GLY A 341 11.58 -0.48 -0.12
C GLY A 341 12.62 -0.19 -1.20
N VAL A 342 13.83 -0.74 -1.08
CA VAL A 342 14.93 -0.52 -2.03
C VAL A 342 15.26 -1.81 -2.74
N PHE A 343 15.09 -1.84 -4.05
CA PHE A 343 15.26 -3.03 -4.88
C PHE A 343 16.33 -2.81 -5.95
N GLU A 344 17.21 -3.79 -6.06
CA GLU A 344 18.15 -3.88 -7.15
C GLU A 344 17.53 -4.67 -8.31
N VAL A 345 17.68 -4.19 -9.55
CA VAL A 345 17.18 -4.82 -10.77
C VAL A 345 18.32 -5.05 -11.73
N GLY A 346 18.64 -6.31 -11.94
CA GLY A 346 19.65 -6.77 -12.90
C GLY A 346 19.01 -7.30 -14.18
N MET A 347 19.85 -7.54 -15.17
CA MET A 347 19.49 -8.21 -16.42
C MET A 347 20.67 -8.98 -16.99
N SER A 348 20.35 -10.02 -17.74
CA SER A 348 21.26 -10.70 -18.65
C SER A 348 20.74 -10.62 -20.11
N LYS A 349 19.43 -10.38 -20.32
CA LYS A 349 18.78 -10.35 -21.62
C LYS A 349 17.80 -9.18 -21.72
N PRO A 350 17.46 -8.72 -22.94
CA PRO A 350 16.40 -7.74 -23.15
C PRO A 350 15.06 -8.21 -22.56
N GLY A 351 14.25 -7.29 -22.06
CA GLY A 351 12.92 -7.56 -21.50
C GLY A 351 12.92 -8.00 -20.03
N GLU A 352 14.06 -8.40 -19.45
CA GLU A 352 14.10 -8.83 -18.04
C GLU A 352 13.81 -7.68 -17.08
N ILE A 353 14.41 -6.50 -17.30
CA ILE A 353 14.13 -5.32 -16.47
C ILE A 353 12.68 -4.91 -16.60
N LYS A 354 12.10 -4.95 -17.79
CA LYS A 354 10.69 -4.64 -18.03
C LYS A 354 9.77 -5.51 -17.18
N ASN A 355 10.01 -6.82 -17.15
CA ASN A 355 9.20 -7.76 -16.38
C ASN A 355 9.36 -7.56 -14.88
N LEU A 356 10.59 -7.36 -14.40
CA LEU A 356 10.88 -7.15 -12.98
C LEU A 356 10.38 -5.79 -12.49
N SER A 357 10.61 -4.73 -13.26
CA SER A 357 10.15 -3.39 -12.88
C SER A 357 8.62 -3.26 -12.88
N ARG A 358 7.91 -3.98 -13.77
CA ARG A 358 6.45 -4.08 -13.73
C ARG A 358 5.93 -4.74 -12.45
N LEU A 359 6.66 -5.71 -11.92
CA LEU A 359 6.32 -6.35 -10.65
C LEU A 359 6.60 -5.40 -9.47
N ILE A 360 7.72 -4.65 -9.53
CA ILE A 360 8.17 -3.72 -8.49
C ILE A 360 7.29 -2.46 -8.45
N GLN A 361 6.87 -1.91 -9.60
CA GLN A 361 6.15 -0.65 -9.74
C GLN A 361 6.79 0.46 -8.89
N PRO A 362 8.01 0.91 -9.22
CA PRO A 362 8.75 1.85 -8.41
C PRO A 362 8.13 3.26 -8.45
N HIS A 363 8.28 4.02 -7.37
CA HIS A 363 8.01 5.45 -7.32
C HIS A 363 9.24 6.25 -7.77
N ILE A 364 10.43 5.69 -7.51
CA ILE A 364 11.71 6.28 -7.91
C ILE A 364 12.51 5.20 -8.64
N GLY A 365 12.90 5.50 -9.88
CA GLY A 365 13.86 4.72 -10.64
C GLY A 365 15.24 5.37 -10.60
N ILE A 366 16.31 4.59 -10.59
CA ILE A 366 17.69 5.08 -10.67
C ILE A 366 18.45 4.26 -11.71
N ILE A 367 19.07 4.93 -12.66
CA ILE A 367 20.04 4.31 -13.58
C ILE A 367 21.41 4.87 -13.24
N THR A 368 22.30 4.03 -12.70
CA THR A 368 23.62 4.49 -12.24
C THR A 368 24.54 4.86 -13.40
N ASN A 369 24.69 3.97 -14.37
CA ASN A 369 25.48 4.12 -15.57
C ASN A 369 25.13 3.06 -16.61
N ILE A 370 25.53 3.32 -17.86
CA ILE A 370 25.51 2.37 -18.96
C ILE A 370 26.93 2.02 -19.36
N GLY A 371 27.30 0.76 -19.26
CA GLY A 371 28.59 0.20 -19.64
C GLY A 371 28.41 -1.20 -20.23
N GLU A 372 29.48 -1.84 -20.62
CA GLU A 372 29.52 -3.08 -21.40
C GLU A 372 29.19 -4.37 -20.63
N ALA A 373 28.71 -4.24 -19.37
CA ALA A 373 28.28 -5.41 -18.60
C ALA A 373 27.24 -6.24 -19.35
N HIS A 374 27.50 -7.54 -19.53
CA HIS A 374 26.69 -8.50 -20.28
C HIS A 374 26.58 -8.22 -21.78
N ILE A 375 27.60 -7.56 -22.37
CA ILE A 375 27.63 -7.20 -23.80
C ILE A 375 27.47 -8.43 -24.70
N GLU A 376 27.91 -9.59 -24.25
CA GLU A 376 27.80 -10.87 -24.97
C GLU A 376 26.33 -11.28 -25.27
N ASN A 377 25.38 -10.74 -24.56
CA ASN A 377 23.96 -11.01 -24.75
C ASN A 377 23.22 -9.89 -25.52
N PHE A 378 23.96 -8.89 -26.00
CA PHE A 378 23.43 -7.73 -26.71
C PHE A 378 24.23 -7.44 -27.97
N GLN A 379 23.57 -6.96 -29.01
CA GLN A 379 24.25 -6.62 -30.29
C GLN A 379 25.30 -5.51 -30.09
N ASN A 380 25.03 -4.57 -29.19
CA ASN A 380 25.90 -3.43 -28.90
C ASN A 380 25.50 -2.78 -27.56
N ILE A 381 26.28 -1.78 -27.14
CA ILE A 381 26.03 -1.06 -25.88
C ILE A 381 24.71 -0.26 -25.91
N TYR A 382 24.20 0.13 -27.08
CA TYR A 382 22.88 0.76 -27.21
C TYR A 382 21.75 -0.21 -26.82
N GLY A 383 21.91 -1.50 -27.16
CA GLY A 383 21.02 -2.56 -26.69
C GLY A 383 20.97 -2.64 -25.15
N ILE A 384 22.12 -2.46 -24.48
CA ILE A 384 22.20 -2.39 -23.02
C ILE A 384 21.47 -1.14 -22.50
N ALA A 385 21.64 0.02 -23.13
CA ALA A 385 20.93 1.26 -22.77
C ALA A 385 19.42 1.11 -22.92
N LYS A 386 18.94 0.48 -24.00
CA LYS A 386 17.52 0.15 -24.20
C LYS A 386 16.98 -0.73 -23.09
N ALA A 387 17.69 -1.82 -22.76
CA ALA A 387 17.26 -2.77 -21.74
C ALA A 387 17.23 -2.13 -20.34
N LYS A 388 18.26 -1.35 -19.95
CA LYS A 388 18.24 -0.62 -18.67
C LYS A 388 17.19 0.46 -18.63
N GLY A 389 16.94 1.13 -19.77
CA GLY A 389 15.86 2.11 -19.93
C GLY A 389 14.44 1.53 -19.79
N GLU A 390 14.27 0.20 -19.82
CA GLU A 390 12.97 -0.45 -19.57
C GLU A 390 12.40 -0.16 -18.16
N ILE A 391 13.26 0.16 -17.18
CA ILE A 391 12.80 0.53 -15.83
C ILE A 391 11.89 1.77 -15.87
N ILE A 392 12.14 2.70 -16.79
CA ILE A 392 11.38 3.94 -16.96
C ILE A 392 9.92 3.66 -17.25
N ASP A 393 9.62 2.60 -18.02
CA ASP A 393 8.26 2.25 -18.43
C ASP A 393 7.34 1.84 -17.27
N SER A 394 7.93 1.43 -16.15
CA SER A 394 7.22 0.88 -15.00
C SER A 394 7.24 1.79 -13.77
N ILE A 395 7.86 2.96 -13.86
CA ILE A 395 7.78 3.98 -12.82
C ILE A 395 6.32 4.46 -12.74
N LYS A 396 5.79 4.60 -11.55
CA LYS A 396 4.42 5.09 -11.33
C LYS A 396 4.24 6.49 -11.91
N GLU A 397 2.99 6.84 -12.22
CA GLU A 397 2.60 8.21 -12.56
C GLU A 397 3.08 9.16 -11.46
N ASP A 398 3.52 10.36 -11.81
CA ASP A 398 4.15 11.35 -10.93
C ASP A 398 5.43 10.88 -10.23
N GLY A 399 5.99 9.74 -10.68
CA GLY A 399 7.23 9.22 -10.17
C GLY A 399 8.46 9.95 -10.69
N THR A 400 9.61 9.59 -10.13
CA THR A 400 10.89 10.25 -10.42
C THR A 400 11.88 9.26 -11.04
N ILE A 401 12.60 9.69 -12.05
CA ILE A 401 13.79 8.99 -12.55
C ILE A 401 15.04 9.81 -12.24
N ILE A 402 16.06 9.14 -11.70
CA ILE A 402 17.37 9.73 -11.42
C ILE A 402 18.36 9.21 -12.46
N LEU A 403 18.98 10.11 -13.22
CA LEU A 403 19.85 9.81 -14.35
C LEU A 403 21.24 10.42 -14.20
N ASN A 404 22.27 9.68 -14.62
CA ASN A 404 23.62 10.20 -14.74
C ASN A 404 23.73 11.09 -15.98
N ARG A 405 24.01 12.38 -15.80
CA ARG A 405 24.10 13.35 -16.89
C ARG A 405 25.40 13.21 -17.71
N ASP A 406 26.42 12.60 -17.11
CA ASP A 406 27.70 12.36 -17.79
C ASP A 406 27.67 11.08 -18.66
N ASP A 407 26.58 10.31 -18.60
CA ASP A 407 26.43 9.08 -19.40
C ASP A 407 26.16 9.42 -20.86
N LYS A 408 26.85 8.76 -21.78
CA LYS A 408 26.67 8.97 -23.23
C LYS A 408 25.25 8.70 -23.72
N PHE A 409 24.46 7.92 -23.00
CA PHE A 409 23.06 7.62 -23.30
C PHE A 409 22.06 8.50 -22.55
N PHE A 410 22.54 9.53 -21.84
CA PHE A 410 21.70 10.44 -21.07
C PHE A 410 20.53 11.00 -21.91
N ASN A 411 20.81 11.54 -23.09
CA ASN A 411 19.78 12.14 -23.96
C ASN A 411 18.69 11.14 -24.36
N TYR A 412 19.06 9.90 -24.66
CA TYR A 412 18.11 8.83 -24.95
C TYR A 412 17.20 8.52 -23.75
N LEU A 413 17.80 8.34 -22.58
CA LEU A 413 17.05 8.03 -21.34
C LEU A 413 16.16 9.20 -20.90
N GLN A 414 16.65 10.44 -21.04
CA GLN A 414 15.90 11.65 -20.76
C GLN A 414 14.69 11.79 -21.68
N LYS A 415 14.86 11.60 -23.00
CA LYS A 415 13.75 11.62 -23.98
C LYS A 415 12.68 10.60 -23.60
N LYS A 416 13.10 9.37 -23.26
CA LYS A 416 12.19 8.30 -22.84
C LYS A 416 11.42 8.67 -21.56
N ALA A 417 12.08 9.28 -20.58
CA ALA A 417 11.46 9.72 -19.33
C ALA A 417 10.45 10.86 -19.54
N ARG A 418 10.77 11.82 -20.44
CA ARG A 418 9.85 12.91 -20.82
C ARG A 418 8.56 12.39 -21.46
N LEU A 419 8.65 11.39 -22.35
CA LEU A 419 7.48 10.74 -22.95
C LEU A 419 6.56 10.11 -21.89
N ARG A 420 7.12 9.66 -20.77
CA ARG A 420 6.38 9.13 -19.62
C ARG A 420 5.96 10.21 -18.62
N LYS A 421 6.22 11.49 -18.89
CA LYS A 421 5.92 12.65 -18.00
C LYS A 421 6.50 12.50 -16.59
N LEU A 422 7.64 11.82 -16.44
CA LEU A 422 8.28 11.61 -15.16
C LEU A 422 9.06 12.85 -14.72
N LYS A 423 9.15 13.05 -13.41
CA LYS A 423 10.11 14.00 -12.83
C LYS A 423 11.52 13.45 -13.09
N ILE A 424 12.39 14.26 -13.66
CA ILE A 424 13.77 13.88 -13.96
C ILE A 424 14.67 14.64 -12.97
N VAL A 425 15.54 13.90 -12.29
CA VAL A 425 16.60 14.43 -11.46
C VAL A 425 17.92 13.92 -12.01
N THR A 426 18.90 14.78 -12.16
CA THR A 426 20.18 14.47 -12.79
C THR A 426 21.33 14.60 -11.81
N PHE A 427 22.33 13.74 -11.92
CA PHE A 427 23.58 13.83 -11.19
C PHE A 427 24.77 13.65 -12.14
N GLY A 428 25.94 14.14 -11.75
CA GLY A 428 27.18 13.98 -12.54
C GLY A 428 28.21 15.07 -12.22
N LYS A 429 29.32 15.07 -12.98
CA LYS A 429 30.34 16.12 -12.96
C LYS A 429 29.93 17.35 -13.78
N ASN A 430 29.01 17.15 -14.72
CA ASN A 430 28.49 18.22 -15.57
C ASN A 430 27.77 19.28 -14.69
N LYS A 431 28.20 20.55 -14.79
CA LYS A 431 27.63 21.69 -14.05
C LYS A 431 26.12 21.91 -14.27
N LYS A 432 25.56 21.39 -15.37
CA LYS A 432 24.11 21.44 -15.65
C LYS A 432 23.34 20.34 -14.94
N SER A 433 23.97 19.44 -14.16
CA SER A 433 23.30 18.45 -13.35
C SER A 433 22.61 19.12 -12.14
N ASP A 434 21.45 18.60 -11.74
CA ASP A 434 20.73 19.08 -10.54
C ASP A 434 21.58 18.86 -9.27
N ILE A 435 22.35 17.76 -9.27
CA ILE A 435 23.30 17.43 -8.21
C ILE A 435 24.67 17.19 -8.90
N HIS A 436 25.64 18.07 -8.65
CA HIS A 436 26.97 17.92 -9.21
C HIS A 436 28.04 17.98 -8.11
N LEU A 437 29.15 17.32 -8.37
CA LEU A 437 30.28 17.32 -7.45
C LEU A 437 30.95 18.70 -7.50
N LEU A 438 31.00 19.37 -6.35
CA LEU A 438 31.87 20.55 -6.17
C LEU A 438 33.29 20.03 -5.96
N LYS A 439 34.26 20.67 -6.62
CA LYS A 439 35.69 20.36 -6.44
C LYS A 439 36.13 20.67 -5.04
#